data_d35ae4cd9b6ecd7db98e011f7509f89b
#
_entry.id   d35ae4cd9b6ecd7db98e011f7509f89b
#
_cell.length_a   1.000
_cell.length_b   1.000
_cell.length_c   1.000
_cell.angle_alpha   90.00
_cell.angle_beta   90.00
_cell.angle_gamma   90.00
#
_symmetry.space_group_name_H-M   'P 1'
#
loop_
_entity.id
_entity.type
_entity.pdbx_description
1 polymer ?
#
loop_
_entity_poly.entity_id
_entity_poly.type
_entity_poly.pdbx_seq_one_letter_code
_entity_poly.pdbx_strand_id
1 'polypeptide(L)'
;MAPGTRKGGWTERAQNRWVWAGFAMPGIIWLVLLFIVPFYVVLAIAGGELNAVFQSPVPVWNPLHWTGANFTAVFHDLVGQTAFVGPIFLRTLVYVGVASVLSLLIAYPAAYFVTRYAGRRKVLFLALLIAPFWISYMMRMLAWIDLLQTDGYINRALLNLHLISQPVNWLGGKSLTVILGLVYG
;
A
#
# COMPACT_ATOMS: atom_id res chain seq x y z
N MET A 1 57.52 -1.62 -34.00
CA MET A 1 56.61 -1.06 -32.99
C MET A 1 55.31 -1.85 -33.09
N ALA A 2 55.11 -2.86 -32.21
CA ALA A 2 53.96 -3.76 -32.26
C ALA A 2 52.83 -3.20 -31.36
N PRO A 3 51.55 -3.20 -31.77
CA PRO A 3 50.45 -2.73 -30.95
C PRO A 3 50.11 -3.78 -29.90
N GLY A 4 50.29 -3.42 -28.64
CA GLY A 4 49.92 -4.23 -27.48
C GLY A 4 48.43 -4.54 -27.46
N THR A 5 48.09 -5.80 -27.47
CA THR A 5 46.73 -6.33 -27.33
C THR A 5 46.23 -6.07 -25.90
N ARG A 6 45.30 -5.14 -25.75
CA ARG A 6 44.48 -4.96 -24.52
C ARG A 6 43.55 -6.17 -24.35
N LYS A 7 44.07 -7.24 -23.81
CA LYS A 7 43.26 -8.35 -23.26
C LYS A 7 43.05 -8.12 -21.76
N GLY A 8 42.10 -7.32 -21.34
CA GLY A 8 41.90 -7.04 -19.91
C GLY A 8 40.49 -6.63 -19.50
N GLY A 9 39.58 -6.44 -20.44
CA GLY A 9 38.27 -5.82 -20.06
C GLY A 9 37.18 -6.78 -19.56
N TRP A 10 37.29 -8.06 -19.83
CA TRP A 10 36.22 -9.02 -19.50
C TRP A 10 36.38 -9.69 -18.13
N THR A 11 37.62 -9.98 -17.76
CA THR A 11 37.95 -10.61 -16.47
C THR A 11 37.77 -9.65 -15.30
N GLU A 12 38.12 -8.37 -15.45
CA GLU A 12 37.91 -7.35 -14.42
C GLU A 12 36.43 -7.08 -14.17
N ARG A 13 35.58 -7.06 -15.21
CA ARG A 13 34.12 -6.90 -15.04
C ARG A 13 33.49 -8.10 -14.34
N ALA A 14 33.95 -9.31 -14.61
CA ALA A 14 33.45 -10.52 -13.94
C ALA A 14 33.86 -10.56 -12.46
N GLN A 15 35.12 -10.22 -12.18
CA GLN A 15 35.64 -10.18 -10.81
C GLN A 15 34.94 -9.10 -9.96
N ASN A 16 34.63 -7.95 -10.55
CA ASN A 16 33.92 -6.86 -9.88
C ASN A 16 32.46 -7.24 -9.55
N ARG A 17 31.80 -8.04 -10.40
CA ARG A 17 30.44 -8.53 -10.14
C ARG A 17 30.34 -9.41 -8.89
N TRP A 18 31.32 -10.30 -8.66
CA TRP A 18 31.34 -11.17 -7.48
C TRP A 18 31.59 -10.40 -6.19
N VAL A 19 32.43 -9.38 -6.24
CA VAL A 19 32.69 -8.50 -5.10
C VAL A 19 31.41 -7.75 -4.72
N TRP A 20 30.72 -7.15 -5.71
CA TRP A 20 29.45 -6.46 -5.47
C TRP A 20 28.34 -7.41 -5.00
N ALA A 21 28.28 -8.63 -5.54
CA ALA A 21 27.38 -9.66 -5.07
C ALA A 21 27.67 -10.04 -3.61
N GLY A 22 28.93 -10.16 -3.23
CA GLY A 22 29.35 -10.44 -1.84
C GLY A 22 28.91 -9.34 -0.87
N PHE A 23 29.05 -8.07 -1.25
CA PHE A 23 28.58 -6.94 -0.44
C PHE A 23 27.04 -6.85 -0.37
N ALA A 24 26.34 -7.27 -1.41
CA ALA A 24 24.87 -7.29 -1.43
C ALA A 24 24.28 -8.49 -0.66
N MET A 25 25.03 -9.58 -0.51
CA MET A 25 24.57 -10.83 0.12
C MET A 25 23.94 -10.63 1.52
N PRO A 26 24.54 -9.91 2.47
CA PRO A 26 23.94 -9.74 3.79
C PRO A 26 22.56 -9.07 3.70
N GLY A 27 22.41 -8.05 2.84
CA GLY A 27 21.14 -7.37 2.62
C GLY A 27 20.10 -8.27 1.96
N ILE A 28 20.50 -9.07 0.96
CA ILE A 28 19.62 -10.02 0.29
C ILE A 28 19.17 -11.11 1.25
N ILE A 29 20.10 -11.70 2.03
CA ILE A 29 19.77 -12.73 3.02
C ILE A 29 18.75 -12.17 4.03
N TRP A 30 18.98 -10.96 4.53
CA TRP A 30 18.10 -10.31 5.50
C TRP A 30 16.72 -10.05 4.90
N LEU A 31 16.65 -9.54 3.68
CA LEU A 31 15.40 -9.30 2.96
C LEU A 31 14.64 -10.60 2.72
N VAL A 32 15.33 -11.65 2.25
CA VAL A 32 14.75 -12.98 2.02
C VAL A 32 14.19 -13.54 3.33
N LEU A 33 14.94 -13.44 4.42
CA LEU A 33 14.51 -13.96 5.71
C LEU A 33 13.30 -13.21 6.25
N LEU A 34 13.31 -11.87 6.21
CA LEU A 34 12.19 -11.04 6.68
C LEU A 34 10.95 -11.14 5.80
N PHE A 35 11.09 -11.50 4.53
CA PHE A 35 9.97 -11.63 3.61
C PHE A 35 9.47 -13.08 3.52
N ILE A 36 10.37 -14.03 3.27
CA ILE A 36 9.99 -15.44 3.03
C ILE A 36 9.48 -16.10 4.31
N VAL A 37 10.09 -15.83 5.47
CA VAL A 37 9.65 -16.46 6.72
C VAL A 37 8.23 -16.04 7.09
N PRO A 38 7.87 -14.75 7.17
CA PRO A 38 6.47 -14.36 7.41
C PRO A 38 5.51 -14.85 6.34
N PHE A 39 5.91 -14.82 5.08
CA PHE A 39 5.09 -15.32 3.98
C PHE A 39 4.82 -16.82 4.11
N TYR A 40 5.84 -17.60 4.47
CA TYR A 40 5.69 -19.04 4.73
C TYR A 40 4.76 -19.32 5.92
N VAL A 41 4.84 -18.51 6.99
CA VAL A 41 3.91 -18.59 8.14
C VAL A 41 2.46 -18.36 7.68
N VAL A 42 2.24 -17.35 6.84
CA VAL A 42 0.90 -17.08 6.28
C VAL A 42 0.40 -18.25 5.44
N LEU A 43 1.25 -18.84 4.61
CA LEU A 43 0.89 -20.03 3.82
C LEU A 43 0.62 -21.26 4.70
N ALA A 44 1.42 -21.47 5.77
CA ALA A 44 1.22 -22.56 6.70
C ALA A 44 -0.11 -22.44 7.47
N ILE A 45 -0.53 -21.21 7.76
CA ILE A 45 -1.85 -20.93 8.36
C ILE A 45 -2.96 -21.13 7.33
N ALA A 46 -2.78 -20.63 6.11
CA ALA A 46 -3.78 -20.74 5.03
C ALA A 46 -4.04 -22.20 4.61
N GLY A 47 -2.98 -23.02 4.57
CA GLY A 47 -3.07 -24.46 4.29
C GLY A 47 -3.38 -25.33 5.51
N GLY A 48 -3.46 -24.72 6.71
CA GLY A 48 -3.70 -25.41 7.97
C GLY A 48 -5.16 -25.77 8.20
N GLU A 49 -5.43 -26.31 9.39
CA GLU A 49 -6.78 -26.68 9.82
C GLU A 49 -7.30 -25.69 10.87
N LEU A 50 -8.62 -25.57 10.96
CA LEU A 50 -9.26 -24.81 12.02
C LEU A 50 -9.35 -25.69 13.27
N ASN A 51 -8.88 -25.18 14.40
CA ASN A 51 -9.08 -25.86 15.67
C ASN A 51 -10.57 -25.87 16.01
N ALA A 52 -11.14 -27.06 16.18
CA ALA A 52 -12.57 -27.24 16.43
C ALA A 52 -13.04 -26.59 17.75
N VAL A 53 -12.14 -26.43 18.74
CA VAL A 53 -12.48 -25.88 20.07
C VAL A 53 -12.35 -24.35 20.08
N PHE A 54 -11.24 -23.83 19.55
CA PHE A 54 -10.93 -22.39 19.63
C PHE A 54 -11.27 -21.63 18.35
N GLN A 55 -11.72 -22.29 17.32
CA GLN A 55 -12.03 -21.69 16.00
C GLN A 55 -10.84 -20.83 15.47
N SER A 56 -9.63 -21.15 15.92
CA SER A 56 -8.41 -20.45 15.54
C SER A 56 -7.63 -21.27 14.50
N PRO A 57 -7.01 -20.63 13.51
CA PRO A 57 -6.21 -21.32 12.53
C PRO A 57 -4.93 -21.89 13.17
N VAL A 58 -4.68 -23.18 12.98
CA VAL A 58 -3.46 -23.85 13.42
C VAL A 58 -2.51 -23.96 12.24
N PRO A 59 -1.27 -23.43 12.34
CA PRO A 59 -0.32 -23.52 11.25
C PRO A 59 0.15 -24.97 11.04
N VAL A 60 0.03 -25.47 9.83
CA VAL A 60 0.61 -26.76 9.42
C VAL A 60 1.90 -26.48 8.67
N TRP A 61 3.04 -26.76 9.33
CA TRP A 61 4.36 -26.44 8.82
C TRP A 61 4.80 -27.30 7.64
N ASN A 62 4.22 -28.50 7.48
CA ASN A 62 4.56 -29.39 6.37
C ASN A 62 3.65 -29.16 5.17
N PRO A 63 4.17 -28.66 4.02
CA PRO A 63 3.37 -28.40 2.82
C PRO A 63 2.62 -29.62 2.27
N LEU A 64 3.12 -30.85 2.57
CA LEU A 64 2.51 -32.10 2.12
C LEU A 64 1.16 -32.40 2.82
N HIS A 65 0.91 -31.77 3.96
CA HIS A 65 -0.32 -31.91 4.74
C HIS A 65 -1.27 -30.71 4.60
N TRP A 66 -0.96 -29.78 3.69
CA TRP A 66 -1.83 -28.63 3.47
C TRP A 66 -3.17 -29.09 2.87
N THR A 67 -4.26 -28.59 3.46
CA THR A 67 -5.62 -28.83 3.00
C THR A 67 -6.15 -27.59 2.28
N GLY A 68 -7.00 -27.81 1.26
CA GLY A 68 -7.69 -26.70 0.59
C GLY A 68 -8.93 -26.21 1.34
N ALA A 69 -9.22 -26.74 2.54
CA ALA A 69 -10.46 -26.48 3.26
C ALA A 69 -10.67 -24.98 3.56
N ASN A 70 -9.63 -24.28 3.97
CA ASN A 70 -9.73 -22.85 4.25
C ASN A 70 -10.00 -22.02 2.98
N PHE A 71 -9.42 -22.42 1.85
CA PHE A 71 -9.66 -21.75 0.58
C PHE A 71 -11.10 -21.98 0.10
N THR A 72 -11.62 -23.21 0.24
CA THR A 72 -13.00 -23.50 -0.11
C THR A 72 -13.99 -22.79 0.81
N ALA A 73 -13.69 -22.69 2.12
CA ALA A 73 -14.49 -21.94 3.07
C ALA A 73 -14.54 -20.44 2.71
N VAL A 74 -13.38 -19.83 2.45
CA VAL A 74 -13.30 -18.42 2.04
C VAL A 74 -14.03 -18.18 0.71
N PHE A 75 -13.89 -19.11 -0.25
CA PHE A 75 -14.59 -18.99 -1.52
C PHE A 75 -16.12 -19.12 -1.36
N HIS A 76 -16.56 -20.01 -0.50
CA HIS A 76 -17.98 -20.17 -0.16
C HIS A 76 -18.54 -18.91 0.52
N ASP A 77 -17.77 -18.31 1.42
CA ASP A 77 -18.13 -17.03 2.08
C ASP A 77 -18.09 -15.82 1.13
N LEU A 78 -17.31 -15.88 0.07
CA LEU A 78 -17.28 -14.85 -0.96
C LEU A 78 -18.51 -14.88 -1.88
N VAL A 79 -18.98 -16.10 -2.26
CA VAL A 79 -19.98 -16.30 -3.33
C VAL A 79 -21.29 -16.88 -2.80
N GLY A 80 -21.31 -17.46 -1.59
CA GLY A 80 -22.47 -18.11 -0.99
C GLY A 80 -23.63 -17.15 -0.68
N GLN A 81 -24.84 -17.69 -0.54
CA GLN A 81 -26.05 -16.92 -0.20
C GLN A 81 -25.99 -16.27 1.21
N THR A 82 -25.17 -16.82 2.11
CA THR A 82 -24.91 -16.30 3.45
C THR A 82 -23.57 -15.53 3.51
N ALA A 83 -23.05 -15.14 2.34
CA ALA A 83 -21.75 -14.52 2.21
C ALA A 83 -21.66 -13.23 3.00
N PHE A 84 -20.90 -13.24 4.08
CA PHE A 84 -20.59 -12.05 4.87
C PHE A 84 -19.41 -11.28 4.29
N VAL A 85 -18.41 -12.00 3.79
CA VAL A 85 -17.14 -11.43 3.28
C VAL A 85 -17.30 -10.86 1.87
N GLY A 86 -18.13 -11.45 1.02
CA GLY A 86 -18.31 -11.05 -0.37
C GLY A 86 -18.73 -9.58 -0.55
N PRO A 87 -19.80 -9.09 0.10
CA PRO A 87 -20.21 -7.69 0.02
C PRO A 87 -19.16 -6.72 0.53
N ILE A 88 -18.41 -7.09 1.58
CA ILE A 88 -17.33 -6.28 2.14
C ILE A 88 -16.18 -6.19 1.14
N PHE A 89 -15.79 -7.32 0.57
CA PHE A 89 -14.72 -7.39 -0.44
C PHE A 89 -15.07 -6.56 -1.68
N LEU A 90 -16.28 -6.70 -2.21
CA LEU A 90 -16.74 -5.93 -3.36
C LEU A 90 -16.74 -4.42 -3.07
N ARG A 91 -17.24 -4.02 -1.90
CA ARG A 91 -17.23 -2.62 -1.46
C ARG A 91 -15.80 -2.08 -1.36
N THR A 92 -14.88 -2.84 -0.79
CA THR A 92 -13.46 -2.47 -0.70
C THR A 92 -12.86 -2.30 -2.08
N LEU A 93 -13.13 -3.22 -3.00
CA LEU A 93 -12.65 -3.17 -4.38
C LEU A 93 -13.14 -1.94 -5.13
N VAL A 94 -14.42 -1.57 -4.93
CA VAL A 94 -14.98 -0.34 -5.49
C VAL A 94 -14.30 0.89 -4.89
N TYR A 95 -14.10 0.95 -3.57
CA TYR A 95 -13.47 2.10 -2.93
C TYR A 95 -12.02 2.27 -3.40
N VAL A 96 -11.25 1.19 -3.45
CA VAL A 96 -9.87 1.22 -3.94
C VAL A 96 -9.83 1.59 -5.42
N GLY A 97 -10.72 1.05 -6.23
CA GLY A 97 -10.82 1.39 -7.66
C GLY A 97 -11.10 2.88 -7.88
N VAL A 98 -12.11 3.42 -7.19
CA VAL A 98 -12.44 4.85 -7.28
C VAL A 98 -11.29 5.73 -6.77
N ALA A 99 -10.69 5.38 -5.62
CA ALA A 99 -9.55 6.10 -5.08
C ALA A 99 -8.35 6.09 -6.04
N SER A 100 -8.06 4.96 -6.66
CA SER A 100 -6.96 4.83 -7.64
C SER A 100 -7.19 5.72 -8.86
N VAL A 101 -8.41 5.74 -9.41
CA VAL A 101 -8.76 6.60 -10.55
C VAL A 101 -8.65 8.07 -10.16
N LEU A 102 -9.16 8.48 -9.00
CA LEU A 102 -9.05 9.85 -8.51
C LEU A 102 -7.60 10.26 -8.29
N SER A 103 -6.78 9.39 -7.69
CA SER A 103 -5.35 9.64 -7.50
C SER A 103 -4.63 9.85 -8.83
N LEU A 104 -4.93 9.04 -9.85
CA LEU A 104 -4.38 9.21 -11.19
C LEU A 104 -4.83 10.51 -11.85
N LEU A 105 -6.11 10.87 -11.70
CA LEU A 105 -6.65 12.13 -12.24
C LEU A 105 -6.00 13.36 -11.64
N ILE A 106 -5.55 13.30 -10.38
CA ILE A 106 -4.84 14.39 -9.70
C ILE A 106 -3.34 14.34 -10.02
N ALA A 107 -2.74 13.16 -9.94
CA ALA A 107 -1.30 12.98 -10.11
C ALA A 107 -0.83 13.27 -11.55
N TYR A 108 -1.60 12.86 -12.56
CA TYR A 108 -1.23 13.04 -13.96
C TYR A 108 -1.12 14.52 -14.36
N PRO A 109 -2.12 15.39 -14.11
CA PRO A 109 -1.99 16.82 -14.40
C PRO A 109 -0.87 17.49 -13.60
N ALA A 110 -0.69 17.12 -12.34
CA ALA A 110 0.40 17.64 -11.50
C ALA A 110 1.77 17.27 -12.08
N ALA A 111 1.98 16.01 -12.42
CA ALA A 111 3.22 15.53 -13.04
C ALA A 111 3.45 16.20 -14.42
N TYR A 112 2.42 16.33 -15.22
CA TYR A 112 2.48 17.00 -16.52
C TYR A 112 2.87 18.48 -16.38
N PHE A 113 2.25 19.19 -15.43
CA PHE A 113 2.58 20.58 -15.14
C PHE A 113 4.04 20.73 -14.72
N VAL A 114 4.51 19.91 -13.78
CA VAL A 114 5.90 19.97 -13.27
C VAL A 114 6.91 19.65 -14.38
N THR A 115 6.59 18.73 -15.29
CA THR A 115 7.51 18.37 -16.36
C THR A 115 7.56 19.37 -17.50
N ARG A 116 6.41 19.95 -17.87
CA ARG A 116 6.27 20.82 -19.07
C ARG A 116 6.39 22.31 -18.75
N TYR A 117 5.80 22.76 -17.66
CA TYR A 117 5.61 24.20 -17.38
C TYR A 117 6.47 24.74 -16.23
N ALA A 118 6.96 23.90 -15.33
CA ALA A 118 7.69 24.37 -14.15
C ALA A 118 9.08 24.97 -14.46
N GLY A 119 9.69 24.66 -15.60
CA GLY A 119 10.96 25.23 -16.06
C GLY A 119 12.04 25.23 -14.96
N ARG A 120 12.59 26.42 -14.67
CA ARG A 120 13.63 26.60 -13.62
C ARG A 120 13.11 26.31 -12.20
N ARG A 121 11.79 26.36 -11.96
CA ARG A 121 11.16 26.12 -10.65
C ARG A 121 10.80 24.64 -10.41
N LYS A 122 11.17 23.74 -11.32
CA LYS A 122 10.88 22.31 -11.22
C LYS A 122 11.30 21.69 -9.88
N VAL A 123 12.49 22.06 -9.39
CA VAL A 123 13.01 21.56 -8.10
C VAL A 123 12.13 22.02 -6.94
N LEU A 124 11.66 23.26 -6.97
CA LEU A 124 10.76 23.81 -5.94
C LEU A 124 9.42 23.05 -5.92
N PHE A 125 8.80 22.82 -7.08
CA PHE A 125 7.54 22.06 -7.15
C PHE A 125 7.73 20.61 -6.71
N LEU A 126 8.83 19.96 -7.06
CA LEU A 126 9.14 18.60 -6.58
C LEU A 126 9.34 18.59 -5.05
N ALA A 127 10.05 19.57 -4.50
CA ALA A 127 10.23 19.69 -3.05
C ALA A 127 8.89 19.89 -2.33
N LEU A 128 7.98 20.73 -2.87
CA LEU A 128 6.65 20.93 -2.32
C LEU A 128 5.78 19.67 -2.38
N LEU A 129 5.89 18.86 -3.44
CA LEU A 129 5.18 17.59 -3.56
C LEU A 129 5.69 16.55 -2.55
N ILE A 130 6.98 16.58 -2.23
CA ILE A 130 7.59 15.65 -1.28
C ILE A 130 7.43 16.14 0.17
N ALA A 131 7.30 17.45 0.39
CA ALA A 131 7.21 18.04 1.74
C ALA A 131 6.17 17.38 2.67
N PRO A 132 4.95 17.02 2.21
CA PRO A 132 3.98 16.32 3.05
C PRO A 132 4.44 14.96 3.58
N PHE A 133 5.37 14.28 2.87
CA PHE A 133 5.90 12.99 3.33
C PHE A 133 6.86 13.11 4.51
N TRP A 134 7.38 14.29 4.80
CA TRP A 134 8.22 14.54 5.98
C TRP A 134 7.39 14.64 7.27
N ILE A 135 6.10 14.86 7.13
CA ILE A 135 5.19 14.87 8.28
C ILE A 135 4.85 13.43 8.64
N SER A 136 4.96 13.10 9.94
CA SER A 136 4.60 11.76 10.44
C SER A 136 3.17 11.39 10.03
N TYR A 137 2.98 10.13 9.63
CA TYR A 137 1.66 9.60 9.30
C TYR A 137 0.63 9.82 10.42
N MET A 138 1.04 9.62 11.68
CA MET A 138 0.17 9.84 12.85
C MET A 138 -0.31 11.28 12.97
N MET A 139 0.59 12.26 12.81
CA MET A 139 0.24 13.69 12.83
C MET A 139 -0.73 14.05 11.70
N ARG A 140 -0.53 13.45 10.54
CA ARG A 140 -1.40 13.61 9.37
C ARG A 140 -2.80 13.05 9.63
N MET A 141 -2.89 11.88 10.25
CA MET A 141 -4.18 11.29 10.64
C MET A 141 -4.91 12.11 11.70
N LEU A 142 -4.20 12.62 12.71
CA LEU A 142 -4.79 13.52 13.70
C LEU A 142 -5.35 14.79 13.05
N ALA A 143 -4.62 15.40 12.13
CA ALA A 143 -5.10 16.57 11.39
C ALA A 143 -6.38 16.27 10.59
N TRP A 144 -6.49 15.09 9.96
CA TRP A 144 -7.71 14.66 9.28
C TRP A 144 -8.88 14.47 10.25
N ILE A 145 -8.64 13.90 11.43
CA ILE A 145 -9.66 13.75 12.48
C ILE A 145 -10.16 15.12 12.91
N ASP A 146 -9.25 16.08 13.20
CA ASP A 146 -9.61 17.43 13.61
C ASP A 146 -10.37 18.22 12.54
N LEU A 147 -10.06 17.97 11.27
CA LEU A 147 -10.76 18.60 10.15
C LEU A 147 -12.18 18.04 9.96
N LEU A 148 -12.34 16.70 10.08
CA LEU A 148 -13.55 15.97 9.72
C LEU A 148 -14.47 15.66 10.90
N GLN A 149 -14.06 15.90 12.16
CA GLN A 149 -14.96 15.72 13.30
C GLN A 149 -16.18 16.64 13.22
N THR A 150 -17.21 16.32 13.99
CA THR A 150 -18.50 17.03 13.94
C THR A 150 -18.35 18.54 14.20
N ASP A 151 -17.47 18.93 15.13
CA ASP A 151 -17.14 20.33 15.43
C ASP A 151 -15.91 20.82 14.67
N GLY A 152 -15.46 20.07 13.65
CA GLY A 152 -14.25 20.31 12.88
C GLY A 152 -14.35 21.51 11.93
N TYR A 153 -13.20 21.92 11.43
CA TYR A 153 -13.08 23.10 10.57
C TYR A 153 -13.90 22.98 9.28
N ILE A 154 -14.04 21.80 8.70
CA ILE A 154 -14.82 21.57 7.48
C ILE A 154 -16.30 21.85 7.74
N ASN A 155 -16.87 21.31 8.83
CA ASN A 155 -18.27 21.57 9.16
C ASN A 155 -18.52 23.06 9.46
N ARG A 156 -17.62 23.72 10.18
CA ARG A 156 -17.72 25.17 10.45
C ARG A 156 -17.69 25.99 9.16
N ALA A 157 -16.80 25.66 8.24
CA ALA A 157 -16.72 26.34 6.94
C ALA A 157 -17.99 26.13 6.12
N LEU A 158 -18.51 24.90 6.04
CA LEU A 158 -19.73 24.58 5.30
C LEU A 158 -20.99 25.22 5.90
N LEU A 159 -21.08 25.30 7.24
CA LEU A 159 -22.17 26.01 7.95
C LEU A 159 -22.11 27.50 7.68
N ASN A 160 -20.93 28.12 7.75
CA ASN A 160 -20.73 29.55 7.46
C ASN A 160 -21.05 29.91 6.00
N LEU A 161 -20.79 29.00 5.07
CA LEU A 161 -21.12 29.15 3.67
C LEU A 161 -22.60 28.79 3.36
N HIS A 162 -23.40 28.44 4.38
CA HIS A 162 -24.80 28.00 4.24
C HIS A 162 -25.00 26.82 3.28
N LEU A 163 -23.96 25.99 3.09
CA LEU A 163 -24.01 24.80 2.23
C LEU A 163 -24.63 23.60 2.93
N ILE A 164 -24.62 23.59 4.26
CA ILE A 164 -25.26 22.57 5.11
C ILE A 164 -26.04 23.26 6.22
N SER A 165 -27.16 22.66 6.62
CA SER A 165 -28.00 23.19 7.72
C SER A 165 -27.63 22.60 9.09
N GLN A 166 -26.94 21.47 9.10
CA GLN A 166 -26.50 20.77 10.34
C GLN A 166 -25.11 20.16 10.14
N PRO A 167 -24.32 20.04 11.22
CA PRO A 167 -23.01 19.43 11.13
C PRO A 167 -23.11 17.96 10.72
N VAL A 168 -22.27 17.56 9.78
CA VAL A 168 -22.24 16.22 9.20
C VAL A 168 -21.17 15.39 9.94
N ASN A 169 -21.54 14.18 10.38
CA ASN A 169 -20.56 13.23 10.90
C ASN A 169 -19.83 12.55 9.73
N TRP A 170 -18.67 13.09 9.35
CA TRP A 170 -17.83 12.55 8.27
C TRP A 170 -17.11 11.27 8.66
N LEU A 171 -16.74 11.12 9.96
CA LEU A 171 -15.99 9.97 10.47
C LEU A 171 -16.88 8.76 10.76
N GLY A 172 -18.20 8.91 10.70
CA GLY A 172 -19.17 7.85 10.93
C GLY A 172 -19.30 6.81 9.82
N GLY A 173 -18.20 6.37 9.22
CA GLY A 173 -18.19 5.29 8.22
C GLY A 173 -18.73 5.68 6.84
N LYS A 174 -18.70 6.97 6.49
CA LYS A 174 -19.12 7.42 5.16
C LYS A 174 -18.12 7.01 4.09
N SER A 175 -18.62 6.46 2.99
CA SER A 175 -17.83 6.02 1.83
C SER A 175 -16.91 7.12 1.30
N LEU A 176 -17.40 8.38 1.29
CA LEU A 176 -16.63 9.51 0.81
C LEU A 176 -15.37 9.77 1.64
N THR A 177 -15.48 9.68 2.97
CA THR A 177 -14.34 9.87 3.88
C THR A 177 -13.29 8.78 3.71
N VAL A 178 -13.72 7.53 3.50
CA VAL A 178 -12.82 6.41 3.22
C VAL A 178 -12.07 6.62 1.91
N ILE A 179 -12.78 7.02 0.86
CA ILE A 179 -12.17 7.30 -0.45
C ILE A 179 -11.18 8.47 -0.36
N LEU A 180 -11.55 9.57 0.32
CA LEU A 180 -10.65 10.70 0.52
C LEU A 180 -9.39 10.28 1.30
N GLY A 181 -9.54 9.48 2.35
CA GLY A 181 -8.40 8.93 3.09
C GLY A 181 -7.47 8.07 2.24
N LEU A 182 -8.05 7.25 1.35
CA LEU A 182 -7.29 6.42 0.41
C LEU A 182 -6.58 7.22 -0.68
N VAL A 183 -7.17 8.32 -1.14
CA VAL A 183 -6.56 9.20 -2.17
C VAL A 183 -5.40 10.00 -1.59
N TYR A 184 -5.51 10.38 -0.33
CA TYR A 184 -4.50 11.21 0.34
C TYR A 184 -3.35 10.39 0.96
N GLY A 185 -3.58 9.15 1.40
CA GLY A 185 -2.60 8.26 2.06
C GLY A 185 -1.51 7.80 1.17
#